data_26e2f82cd185974a562775694b877bdf
#
_entry.id   26e2f82cd185974a562775694b877bdf
#
_cell.length_a   1.000
_cell.length_b   1.000
_cell.length_c   1.000
_cell.angle_alpha   90.00
_cell.angle_beta   90.00
_cell.angle_gamma   90.00
#
_symmetry.space_group_name_H-M   'P 1'
#
loop_
_entity.id
_entity.type
_entity.pdbx_description
1 polymer ?
#
loop_
_entity_poly.entity_id
_entity_poly.type
_entity_poly.pdbx_seq_one_letter_code
_entity_poly.pdbx_strand_id
1 'polypeptide(L)'
;IDIHKSKVHNIPFVYSFVVENSHTVYIEGWECITLGHKIENDPVASHNFWGTEKVIDCLKSKSGWENGEVEIFSCVRSIENEVIFLN
;
A
#
# COMPACT_ATOMS: atom_id res chain seq x y z
N ILE A 1 -3.72 13.10 -1.79
CA ILE A 1 -4.61 13.13 -0.62
C ILE A 1 -4.13 14.19 0.35
N ASP A 2 -5.00 15.07 0.73
CA ASP A 2 -4.69 16.09 1.72
C ASP A 2 -4.89 15.54 3.12
N ILE A 3 -3.80 15.23 3.80
CA ILE A 3 -3.85 14.67 5.14
C ILE A 3 -3.80 15.75 6.23
N HIS A 4 -3.58 17.02 5.88
CA HIS A 4 -3.45 18.10 6.85
C HIS A 4 -4.76 18.40 7.58
N LYS A 5 -5.86 18.13 6.92
CA LYS A 5 -7.21 18.37 7.46
C LYS A 5 -7.94 17.09 7.75
N SER A 6 -7.21 16.01 7.94
CA SER A 6 -7.80 14.72 8.26
C SER A 6 -8.61 14.81 9.54
N LYS A 7 -9.79 14.23 9.51
CA LYS A 7 -10.65 14.10 10.68
C LYS A 7 -10.71 12.64 11.07
N VAL A 8 -10.93 12.39 12.37
CA VAL A 8 -11.18 11.04 12.81
C VAL A 8 -12.59 10.65 12.34
N HIS A 9 -12.66 9.59 11.57
CA HIS A 9 -13.91 9.02 11.10
C HIS A 9 -14.03 7.58 11.55
N ASN A 10 -15.24 7.13 11.79
CA ASN A 10 -15.52 5.72 12.03
C ASN A 10 -15.60 4.99 10.70
N ILE A 11 -14.45 4.83 10.06
CA ILE A 11 -14.36 4.13 8.78
C ILE A 11 -13.96 2.69 9.07
N PRO A 12 -14.80 1.69 8.71
CA PRO A 12 -14.46 0.29 8.98
C PRO A 12 -13.28 -0.22 8.15
N PHE A 13 -13.01 0.38 7.00
CA PHE A 13 -11.95 -0.05 6.11
C PHE A 13 -11.22 1.12 5.49
N VAL A 14 -9.93 0.91 5.21
CA VAL A 14 -9.16 1.76 4.31
C VAL A 14 -8.67 0.90 3.16
N TYR A 15 -8.48 1.51 2.00
CA TYR A 15 -8.06 0.81 0.80
C TYR A 15 -6.74 1.34 0.29
N SER A 16 -5.90 0.41 -0.18
CA SER A 16 -4.71 0.71 -0.95
C SER A 16 -4.77 -0.07 -2.26
N PHE A 17 -4.11 0.43 -3.29
CA PHE A 17 -4.23 -0.12 -4.63
C PHE A 17 -2.92 -0.68 -5.15
N VAL A 18 -3.02 -1.76 -5.90
CA VAL A 18 -1.95 -2.26 -6.75
C VAL A 18 -2.44 -2.13 -8.18
N VAL A 19 -1.62 -1.51 -9.03
CA VAL A 19 -1.99 -1.27 -10.43
C VAL A 19 -0.99 -2.00 -11.32
N GLU A 20 -1.48 -2.68 -12.35
CA GLU A 20 -0.65 -3.52 -13.20
C GLU A 20 0.22 -2.61 -14.08
N ASN A 21 0.29 -1.93 -14.78
CA ASN A 21 1.19 -1.22 -15.70
C ASN A 21 1.35 0.27 -15.37
N SER A 22 1.16 0.61 -14.11
CA SER A 22 1.21 2.00 -13.68
C SER A 22 1.69 2.09 -12.24
N HIS A 23 2.06 3.27 -11.82
CA HIS A 23 2.49 3.53 -10.44
C HIS A 23 1.51 4.43 -9.70
N THR A 24 0.49 4.92 -10.37
CA THR A 24 -0.43 5.87 -9.79
C THR A 24 -1.87 5.60 -10.21
N VAL A 25 -2.81 6.08 -9.41
CA VAL A 25 -4.22 6.15 -9.73
C VAL A 25 -4.73 7.56 -9.42
N TYR A 26 -5.80 7.97 -10.08
CA TYR A 26 -6.44 9.24 -9.78
C TYR A 26 -7.68 8.99 -8.94
N ILE A 27 -7.73 9.65 -7.79
CA ILE A 27 -8.89 9.58 -6.90
C ILE A 27 -9.35 11.00 -6.64
N GLU A 28 -10.56 11.30 -7.04
CA GLU A 28 -11.16 12.64 -6.91
C GLU A 28 -10.25 13.76 -7.43
N GLY A 29 -9.57 13.50 -8.56
CA GLY A 29 -8.67 14.47 -9.18
C GLY A 29 -7.25 14.48 -8.61
N TRP A 30 -6.96 13.67 -7.60
CA TRP A 30 -5.62 13.58 -7.02
C TRP A 30 -4.88 12.37 -7.56
N GLU A 31 -3.62 12.58 -7.92
CA GLU A 31 -2.75 11.49 -8.31
C GLU A 31 -2.16 10.85 -7.06
N CYS A 32 -2.44 9.56 -6.88
CA CYS A 32 -2.00 8.79 -5.70
C CYS A 32 -1.05 7.68 -6.12
N ILE A 33 0.05 7.53 -5.39
CA ILE A 33 1.02 6.46 -5.62
C ILE A 33 0.43 5.15 -5.11
N THR A 34 0.61 4.09 -5.89
CA THR A 34 0.12 2.75 -5.56
C THR A 34 1.18 1.90 -4.89
N LEU A 35 0.78 0.78 -4.31
CA LEU A 35 1.73 -0.17 -3.71
C LEU A 35 2.64 -0.78 -4.77
N GLY A 36 3.90 -1.05 -4.40
CA GLY A 36 4.85 -1.66 -5.30
C GLY A 36 5.27 -0.78 -6.46
N HIS A 37 5.23 0.53 -6.28
CA HIS A 37 5.50 1.50 -7.35
C HIS A 37 6.94 1.52 -7.85
N LYS A 38 7.88 0.97 -7.11
CA LYS A 38 9.31 0.88 -7.46
C LYS A 38 10.00 2.24 -7.61
N ILE A 39 9.47 3.27 -7.03
CA ILE A 39 10.12 4.59 -6.99
C ILE A 39 11.25 4.52 -5.97
N GLU A 40 12.47 4.84 -6.42
CA GLU A 40 13.66 4.81 -5.58
C GLU A 40 14.21 6.23 -5.39
N ASN A 41 15.01 6.39 -4.35
CA ASN A 41 15.72 7.65 -4.07
C ASN A 41 14.80 8.86 -3.82
N ASP A 42 13.57 8.61 -3.46
CA ASP A 42 12.65 9.66 -3.05
C ASP A 42 12.43 9.55 -1.55
N PRO A 43 12.71 10.58 -0.76
CA PRO A 43 12.61 10.50 0.70
C PRO A 43 11.17 10.33 1.21
N VAL A 44 10.19 10.63 0.39
CA VAL A 44 8.78 10.51 0.76
C VAL A 44 8.14 9.23 0.22
N ALA A 45 8.40 8.93 -1.05
CA ALA A 45 7.71 7.85 -1.76
C ALA A 45 8.39 6.49 -1.63
N SER A 46 9.72 6.43 -1.62
CA SER A 46 10.42 5.15 -1.59
C SER A 46 10.29 4.46 -0.25
N HIS A 47 10.08 3.15 -0.27
CA HIS A 47 9.97 2.32 0.93
C HIS A 47 10.36 0.89 0.58
N ASN A 48 11.12 0.25 1.46
CA ASN A 48 11.66 -1.09 1.21
C ASN A 48 10.60 -2.18 1.07
N PHE A 49 9.45 -2.01 1.70
CA PHE A 49 8.35 -2.97 1.59
C PHE A 49 7.24 -2.45 0.70
N TRP A 50 6.65 -1.31 1.07
CA TRP A 50 5.48 -0.78 0.38
C TRP A 50 5.74 -0.35 -1.06
N GLY A 51 6.96 0.06 -1.36
CA GLY A 51 7.34 0.57 -2.67
C GLY A 51 7.99 -0.46 -3.59
N THR A 52 8.07 -1.72 -3.22
CA THR A 52 8.79 -2.76 -3.97
C THR A 52 7.91 -3.97 -4.27
N GLU A 53 8.48 -4.95 -4.97
CA GLU A 53 7.80 -6.21 -5.23
C GLU A 53 7.47 -7.00 -3.96
N LYS A 54 8.10 -6.68 -2.84
CA LYS A 54 7.87 -7.41 -1.59
C LYS A 54 6.42 -7.34 -1.14
N VAL A 55 5.79 -6.18 -1.23
CA VAL A 55 4.38 -6.03 -0.86
C VAL A 55 3.49 -6.82 -1.83
N ILE A 56 3.83 -6.80 -3.12
CA ILE A 56 3.06 -7.49 -4.15
C ILE A 56 3.15 -9.00 -3.95
N ASP A 57 4.35 -9.53 -3.73
CA ASP A 57 4.55 -10.97 -3.48
C ASP A 57 3.80 -11.41 -2.22
N CYS A 58 3.80 -10.58 -1.20
CA CYS A 58 3.05 -10.85 0.02
C CYS A 58 1.54 -10.93 -0.26
N LEU A 59 1.00 -9.99 -1.00
CA LEU A 59 -0.42 -9.95 -1.34
C LEU A 59 -0.83 -11.11 -2.25
N LYS A 60 0.03 -11.50 -3.20
CA LYS A 60 -0.24 -12.63 -4.10
C LYS A 60 -0.38 -13.95 -3.34
N SER A 61 0.25 -14.08 -2.18
CA SER A 61 0.15 -15.29 -1.36
C SER A 61 -1.16 -15.39 -0.60
N LYS A 62 -1.99 -14.37 -0.63
CA LYS A 62 -3.22 -14.29 0.14
C LYS A 62 -4.42 -14.71 -0.67
N SER A 63 -5.44 -15.26 0.01
CA SER A 63 -6.71 -15.53 -0.63
C SER A 63 -7.39 -14.21 -1.01
N GLY A 64 -8.07 -14.21 -2.15
CA GLY A 64 -8.71 -13.00 -2.65
C GLY A 64 -7.92 -12.29 -3.74
N TRP A 65 -6.62 -12.51 -3.85
CA TRP A 65 -5.82 -11.87 -4.89
C TRP A 65 -6.40 -12.11 -6.29
N GLU A 66 -6.81 -13.35 -6.58
CA GLU A 66 -7.39 -13.70 -7.86
C GLU A 66 -8.72 -12.99 -8.12
N ASN A 67 -9.41 -12.60 -7.08
CA ASN A 67 -10.68 -11.87 -7.16
C ASN A 67 -10.49 -10.35 -7.15
N GLY A 68 -9.25 -9.89 -7.07
CA GLY A 68 -8.93 -8.48 -7.10
C GLY A 68 -9.03 -7.77 -5.76
N GLU A 69 -9.22 -8.49 -4.66
CA GLU A 69 -9.34 -7.88 -3.34
C GLU A 69 -8.73 -8.78 -2.27
N VAL A 70 -7.81 -8.21 -1.49
CA VAL A 70 -7.17 -8.90 -0.38
C VAL A 70 -7.42 -8.10 0.89
N GLU A 71 -7.84 -8.76 1.95
CA GLU A 71 -8.10 -8.14 3.24
C GLU A 71 -6.91 -8.35 4.16
N ILE A 72 -6.42 -7.28 4.76
CA ILE A 72 -5.26 -7.28 5.65
C ILE A 72 -5.71 -6.90 7.05
N PHE A 73 -5.28 -7.66 8.03
CA PHE A 73 -5.66 -7.47 9.43
C PHE A 73 -4.54 -6.91 10.30
N SER A 74 -3.29 -7.18 9.94
CA SER A 74 -2.16 -6.72 10.74
C SER A 74 -0.87 -6.70 9.92
N CYS A 75 0.18 -6.07 10.48
CA CYS A 75 1.51 -6.04 9.90
C CYS A 75 2.50 -6.75 10.80
N VAL A 76 3.46 -7.45 10.22
CA VAL A 76 4.63 -7.95 10.94
C VAL A 76 5.76 -6.94 10.77
N ARG A 77 6.41 -6.60 11.86
CA ARG A 77 7.52 -5.65 11.84
C ARG A 77 8.82 -6.32 12.26
N SER A 78 9.91 -5.83 11.69
CA SER A 78 11.26 -6.28 12.05
C SER A 78 11.68 -5.70 13.40
N ILE A 79 12.87 -6.10 13.85
CA ILE A 79 13.45 -5.58 15.07
C ILE A 79 13.72 -4.07 14.99
N GLU A 80 13.92 -3.55 13.77
CA GLU A 80 14.07 -2.12 13.50
C GLU A 80 12.72 -1.40 13.35
N ASN A 81 11.63 -2.08 13.65
CA ASN A 81 10.27 -1.55 13.55
C ASN A 81 9.80 -1.24 12.11
N GLU A 82 10.38 -1.91 11.13
CA GLU A 82 9.96 -1.76 9.74
C GLU A 82 8.98 -2.87 9.35
N VAL A 83 8.01 -2.54 8.51
CA VAL A 83 7.06 -3.53 7.99
C VAL A 83 7.79 -4.49 7.05
N ILE A 84 7.63 -5.77 7.29
CA ILE A 84 8.26 -6.83 6.49
C ILE A 84 7.26 -7.84 5.95
N PHE A 85 6.05 -7.88 6.47
CA PHE A 85 5.02 -8.80 6.01
C PHE A 85 3.63 -8.32 6.45
N LEU A 86 2.61 -8.76 5.73
CA LEU A 86 1.21 -8.47 6.03
C LEU A 86 0.45 -9.76 6.33
N ASN A 87 -0.42 -9.70 7.31
CA ASN A 87 -1.33 -10.81 7.66
C ASN A 87 -2.77 -10.50 7.32
#